data_a37f43cf3d7d1475fd5082b916505fac
#
_entry.id   a37f43cf3d7d1475fd5082b916505fac
#
_cell.length_a   1.000
_cell.length_b   1.000
_cell.length_c   1.000
_cell.angle_alpha   90.00
_cell.angle_beta   90.00
_cell.angle_gamma   90.00
#
_symmetry.space_group_name_H-M   'P 1'
#
loop_
_entity.id
_entity.type
_entity.pdbx_description
1 polymer ?
#
loop_
_entity_poly.entity_id
_entity_poly.type
_entity_poly.pdbx_seq_one_letter_code
_entity_poly.pdbx_strand_id
1 'polypeptide(L)'
;QDNFCVMIAYYEEGQGKFGLIYNVMADQLFYGGGQFDVYCNDKLLPAYKSRPLDRCLVASNGAMYAKNFHGLKDLIDKTLGVRVYGGAGLSMSKVLSGQILAYFSVIYPWDYAAASIMGEKLGYHLETITGEPLDYSSRQAVMLVPKDRLEEIKDIMGSEN
;
A
#
# COMPACT_ATOMS: atom_id res chain seq x y z
N GLN A 1 -18.97 -0.79 13.62
CA GLN A 1 -17.88 -1.21 12.72
C GLN A 1 -16.71 -0.28 12.94
N ASP A 2 -15.55 -0.82 13.36
CA ASP A 2 -14.45 -0.01 13.91
C ASP A 2 -13.31 0.23 12.91
N ASN A 3 -13.35 -0.42 11.75
CA ASN A 3 -12.28 -0.38 10.77
C ASN A 3 -12.77 0.19 9.43
N PHE A 4 -12.87 1.51 9.33
CA PHE A 4 -13.20 2.19 8.08
C PHE A 4 -12.43 3.50 7.94
N CYS A 5 -12.18 3.88 6.70
CA CYS A 5 -11.49 5.12 6.34
C CYS A 5 -12.30 5.90 5.30
N VAL A 6 -12.12 7.21 5.29
CA VAL A 6 -12.47 8.07 4.16
C VAL A 6 -11.21 8.31 3.36
N MET A 7 -11.28 8.15 2.04
CA MET A 7 -10.13 8.32 1.14
C MET A 7 -10.51 9.31 0.03
N ILE A 8 -9.62 10.26 -0.23
CA ILE A 8 -9.77 11.26 -1.30
C ILE A 8 -8.44 11.37 -2.04
N ALA A 9 -8.49 11.36 -3.37
CA ALA A 9 -7.35 11.64 -4.22
C ALA A 9 -7.72 12.72 -5.22
N TYR A 10 -6.85 13.71 -5.38
CA TYR A 10 -7.00 14.77 -6.36
C TYR A 10 -5.99 14.62 -7.48
N TYR A 11 -6.51 14.57 -8.71
CA TYR A 11 -5.74 14.50 -9.93
C TYR A 11 -6.04 15.73 -10.81
N GLU A 12 -5.01 16.22 -11.47
CA GLU A 12 -5.11 17.28 -12.45
C GLU A 12 -4.26 16.89 -13.67
N GLU A 13 -4.86 16.91 -14.85
CA GLU A 13 -4.21 16.53 -16.11
C GLU A 13 -3.54 15.14 -16.03
N GLY A 14 -4.20 14.17 -15.38
CA GLY A 14 -3.70 12.81 -15.18
C GLY A 14 -2.59 12.65 -14.12
N GLN A 15 -2.20 13.74 -13.46
CA GLN A 15 -1.19 13.71 -12.40
C GLN A 15 -1.81 13.77 -11.02
N GLY A 16 -1.41 12.86 -10.14
CA GLY A 16 -1.80 12.90 -8.73
C GLY A 16 -1.16 14.09 -8.03
N LYS A 17 -1.99 14.98 -7.50
CA LYS A 17 -1.55 16.22 -6.84
C LYS A 17 -1.59 16.11 -5.33
N PHE A 18 -2.54 15.35 -4.79
CA PHE A 18 -2.80 15.31 -3.37
C PHE A 18 -3.61 14.08 -2.99
N GLY A 19 -3.27 13.45 -1.87
CA GLY A 19 -3.99 12.34 -1.28
C GLY A 19 -4.38 12.60 0.16
N LEU A 20 -5.50 12.00 0.59
CA LEU A 20 -5.98 12.04 1.95
C LEU A 20 -6.56 10.69 2.34
N ILE A 21 -6.19 10.19 3.52
CA ILE A 21 -6.80 9.02 4.16
C ILE A 21 -7.13 9.40 5.61
N TYR A 22 -8.41 9.35 5.96
CA TYR A 22 -8.85 9.57 7.33
C TYR A 22 -9.31 8.27 7.98
N ASN A 23 -8.51 7.77 8.92
CA ASN A 23 -8.90 6.67 9.79
C ASN A 23 -9.79 7.24 10.91
N VAL A 24 -11.10 7.13 10.70
CA VAL A 24 -12.11 7.82 11.51
C VAL A 24 -12.06 7.41 12.97
N MET A 25 -11.95 6.11 13.26
CA MET A 25 -12.00 5.62 14.64
C MET A 25 -10.75 5.91 15.46
N ALA A 26 -9.61 6.08 14.79
CA ALA A 26 -8.34 6.42 15.45
C ALA A 26 -8.05 7.92 15.42
N ASP A 27 -8.91 8.73 14.80
CA ASP A 27 -8.71 10.16 14.56
C ASP A 27 -7.33 10.47 13.95
N GLN A 28 -6.97 9.70 12.91
CA GLN A 28 -5.71 9.83 12.19
C GLN A 28 -5.96 10.27 10.76
N LEU A 29 -5.51 11.48 10.44
CA LEU A 29 -5.60 12.08 9.12
C LEU A 29 -4.22 12.04 8.46
N PHE A 30 -4.08 11.18 7.43
CA PHE A 30 -2.94 11.15 6.54
C PHE A 30 -3.22 12.04 5.33
N TYR A 31 -2.31 12.93 4.98
CA TYR A 31 -2.51 13.85 3.86
C TYR A 31 -1.21 14.35 3.27
N GLY A 32 -1.22 14.70 1.98
CA GLY A 32 -0.08 15.22 1.24
C GLY A 32 0.21 14.45 -0.05
N GLY A 33 1.46 14.38 -0.43
CA GLY A 33 1.93 13.80 -1.69
C GLY A 33 1.97 14.80 -2.84
N GLY A 34 2.42 14.38 -4.03
CA GLY A 34 2.71 15.29 -5.12
C GLY A 34 3.84 16.27 -4.75
N GLN A 35 3.55 17.55 -4.72
CA GLN A 35 4.51 18.59 -4.31
C GLN A 35 4.58 18.80 -2.79
N PHE A 36 3.62 18.25 -2.05
CA PHE A 36 3.53 18.44 -0.61
C PHE A 36 4.21 17.30 0.15
N ASP A 37 4.75 17.62 1.32
CA ASP A 37 5.16 16.61 2.27
C ASP A 37 3.96 15.84 2.81
N VAL A 38 4.20 14.63 3.31
CA VAL A 38 3.14 13.76 3.82
C VAL A 38 3.12 13.82 5.34
N TYR A 39 1.94 14.05 5.89
CA TYR A 39 1.71 14.15 7.33
C TYR A 39 0.70 13.11 7.82
N CYS A 40 0.81 12.75 9.08
CA CYS A 40 -0.26 12.13 9.85
C CYS A 40 -0.63 13.08 10.99
N ASN A 41 -1.82 13.67 10.96
CA ASN A 41 -2.19 14.82 11.78
C ASN A 41 -1.13 15.92 11.61
N ASP A 42 -0.50 16.39 12.67
CA ASP A 42 0.54 17.43 12.60
C ASP A 42 1.97 16.86 12.51
N LYS A 43 2.12 15.54 12.34
CA LYS A 43 3.42 14.88 12.34
C LYS A 43 3.86 14.55 10.92
N LEU A 44 5.01 15.10 10.51
CA LEU A 44 5.67 14.74 9.25
C LEU A 44 6.00 13.25 9.23
N LEU A 45 5.60 12.54 8.17
CA LEU A 45 5.97 11.15 7.97
C LEU A 45 7.37 11.03 7.36
N PRO A 46 8.21 10.14 7.90
CA PRO A 46 9.53 9.90 7.33
C PRO A 46 9.42 9.10 6.02
N ALA A 47 10.38 9.31 5.13
CA ALA A 47 10.55 8.42 3.99
C ALA A 47 10.83 6.98 4.46
N TYR A 48 10.49 6.01 3.60
CA TYR A 48 10.75 4.60 3.85
C TYR A 48 12.22 4.35 4.20
N LYS A 49 12.44 3.49 5.18
CA LYS A 49 13.77 2.99 5.57
C LYS A 49 13.79 1.47 5.47
N SER A 50 14.72 0.95 4.69
CA SER A 50 14.89 -0.49 4.49
C SER A 50 15.20 -1.22 5.80
N ARG A 51 14.59 -2.40 5.95
CA ARG A 51 14.80 -3.34 7.07
C ARG A 51 14.83 -4.77 6.51
N PRO A 52 15.50 -5.73 7.17
CA PRO A 52 15.45 -7.14 6.78
C PRO A 52 14.01 -7.64 6.67
N LEU A 53 13.72 -8.49 5.66
CA LEU A 53 12.36 -9.01 5.41
C LEU A 53 11.81 -9.77 6.63
N ASP A 54 12.63 -10.57 7.28
CA ASP A 54 12.28 -11.36 8.47
C ASP A 54 11.90 -10.49 9.69
N ARG A 55 12.07 -9.16 9.59
CA ARG A 55 11.66 -8.17 10.59
C ARG A 55 10.51 -7.28 10.12
N CYS A 56 9.93 -7.58 8.98
CA CYS A 56 8.85 -6.83 8.39
C CYS A 56 7.53 -7.57 8.47
N LEU A 57 6.44 -6.84 8.65
CA LEU A 57 5.07 -7.33 8.50
C LEU A 57 4.54 -6.93 7.13
N VAL A 58 3.69 -7.77 6.56
CA VAL A 58 2.97 -7.52 5.31
C VAL A 58 1.47 -7.46 5.59
N ALA A 59 0.74 -6.59 4.92
CA ALA A 59 -0.72 -6.62 4.93
C ALA A 59 -1.26 -7.19 3.61
N SER A 60 -2.33 -7.95 3.70
CA SER A 60 -2.94 -8.59 2.53
C SER A 60 -4.45 -8.74 2.68
N ASN A 61 -5.12 -8.88 1.55
CA ASN A 61 -6.45 -9.47 1.48
C ASN A 61 -6.35 -10.95 1.88
N GLY A 62 -7.22 -11.39 2.80
CA GLY A 62 -7.16 -12.75 3.33
C GLY A 62 -7.33 -13.85 2.27
N ALA A 63 -8.18 -13.62 1.26
CA ALA A 63 -8.38 -14.59 0.18
C ALA A 63 -7.15 -14.73 -0.74
N MET A 64 -6.41 -13.65 -0.97
CA MET A 64 -5.16 -13.69 -1.74
C MET A 64 -4.09 -14.50 -1.01
N TYR A 65 -3.94 -14.28 0.29
CA TYR A 65 -3.03 -15.06 1.11
C TYR A 65 -3.40 -16.55 1.11
N ALA A 66 -4.68 -16.87 1.37
CA ALA A 66 -5.14 -18.25 1.45
C ALA A 66 -4.96 -19.05 0.15
N LYS A 67 -5.01 -18.37 -1.00
CA LYS A 67 -4.86 -18.98 -2.34
C LYS A 67 -3.42 -18.92 -2.88
N ASN A 68 -2.47 -18.45 -2.12
CA ASN A 68 -1.11 -18.14 -2.61
C ASN A 68 -1.12 -17.35 -3.94
N PHE A 69 -1.93 -16.29 -3.99
CA PHE A 69 -2.12 -15.53 -5.22
C PHE A 69 -0.79 -14.95 -5.72
N HIS A 70 -0.35 -15.40 -6.90
CA HIS A 70 0.94 -15.02 -7.51
C HIS A 70 2.14 -15.11 -6.55
N GLY A 71 2.25 -16.19 -5.77
CA GLY A 71 3.37 -16.39 -4.84
C GLY A 71 3.38 -15.47 -3.61
N LEU A 72 2.26 -14.83 -3.29
CA LEU A 72 2.17 -13.93 -2.14
C LEU A 72 2.51 -14.62 -0.81
N LYS A 73 2.14 -15.89 -0.66
CA LYS A 73 2.47 -16.66 0.54
C LYS A 73 3.99 -16.86 0.66
N ASP A 74 4.69 -17.06 -0.45
CA ASP A 74 6.14 -17.28 -0.47
C ASP A 74 6.90 -16.04 -0.01
N LEU A 75 6.39 -14.85 -0.38
CA LEU A 75 6.87 -13.58 0.17
C LEU A 75 6.60 -13.51 1.68
N ILE A 76 5.38 -13.82 2.11
CA ILE A 76 4.96 -13.72 3.52
C ILE A 76 5.77 -14.67 4.39
N ASP A 77 6.08 -15.87 3.93
CA ASP A 77 6.89 -16.87 4.64
C ASP A 77 8.35 -16.40 4.89
N LYS A 78 8.82 -15.40 4.12
CA LYS A 78 10.12 -14.75 4.35
C LYS A 78 10.05 -13.55 5.30
N THR A 79 8.86 -13.20 5.78
CA THR A 79 8.61 -12.04 6.64
C THR A 79 8.27 -12.45 8.07
N LEU A 80 8.08 -11.48 8.94
CA LEU A 80 7.60 -11.70 10.32
C LEU A 80 6.14 -12.20 10.36
N GLY A 81 5.38 -12.01 9.28
CA GLY A 81 4.01 -12.49 9.15
C GLY A 81 3.06 -11.52 8.46
N VAL A 82 1.80 -11.97 8.30
CA VAL A 82 0.73 -11.23 7.62
C VAL A 82 -0.23 -10.58 8.58
N ARG A 83 -0.82 -9.46 8.15
CA ARG A 83 -1.94 -8.80 8.81
C ARG A 83 -3.10 -8.64 7.82
N VAL A 84 -4.31 -8.91 8.29
CA VAL A 84 -5.55 -8.75 7.53
C VAL A 84 -6.44 -7.77 8.30
N TYR A 85 -6.44 -6.51 7.89
CA TYR A 85 -7.20 -5.45 8.56
C TYR A 85 -8.63 -5.30 8.04
N GLY A 86 -8.93 -5.86 6.87
CA GLY A 86 -10.26 -5.76 6.26
C GLY A 86 -10.58 -4.42 5.59
N GLY A 87 -9.63 -3.50 5.49
CA GLY A 87 -9.80 -2.19 4.87
C GLY A 87 -8.52 -1.70 4.18
N ALA A 88 -8.66 -1.21 2.94
CA ALA A 88 -7.53 -0.71 2.16
C ALA A 88 -6.89 0.52 2.79
N GLY A 89 -7.69 1.51 3.18
CA GLY A 89 -7.21 2.74 3.81
C GLY A 89 -6.42 2.48 5.09
N LEU A 90 -6.89 1.55 5.94
CA LEU A 90 -6.18 1.14 7.15
C LEU A 90 -4.84 0.48 6.84
N SER A 91 -4.84 -0.47 5.91
CA SER A 91 -3.62 -1.20 5.52
C SER A 91 -2.59 -0.26 4.93
N MET A 92 -3.02 0.60 4.00
CA MET A 92 -2.13 1.55 3.33
C MET A 92 -1.62 2.64 4.26
N SER A 93 -2.42 3.15 5.20
CA SER A 93 -1.94 4.11 6.21
C SER A 93 -0.84 3.53 7.09
N LYS A 94 -0.89 2.22 7.38
CA LYS A 94 0.19 1.53 8.11
C LYS A 94 1.44 1.32 7.27
N VAL A 95 1.31 1.14 5.95
CA VAL A 95 2.46 1.16 5.02
C VAL A 95 3.09 2.55 5.01
N LEU A 96 2.30 3.60 4.79
CA LEU A 96 2.77 4.99 4.74
C LEU A 96 3.47 5.43 6.03
N SER A 97 3.02 4.93 7.19
CA SER A 97 3.65 5.19 8.49
C SER A 97 4.86 4.29 8.79
N GLY A 98 5.26 3.40 7.88
CA GLY A 98 6.39 2.50 8.04
C GLY A 98 6.19 1.36 9.05
N GLN A 99 4.96 1.14 9.52
CA GLN A 99 4.62 0.04 10.44
C GLN A 99 4.57 -1.30 9.71
N ILE A 100 4.17 -1.30 8.44
CA ILE A 100 4.05 -2.47 7.56
C ILE A 100 4.87 -2.22 6.31
N LEU A 101 5.53 -3.26 5.79
CA LEU A 101 6.37 -3.18 4.61
C LEU A 101 5.55 -2.89 3.35
N ALA A 102 4.49 -3.66 3.14
CA ALA A 102 3.75 -3.69 1.89
C ALA A 102 2.30 -4.09 2.09
N TYR A 103 1.44 -3.74 1.12
CA TYR A 103 0.03 -4.15 1.08
C TYR A 103 -0.34 -4.70 -0.28
N PHE A 104 -1.07 -5.84 -0.28
CA PHE A 104 -1.53 -6.57 -1.46
C PHE A 104 -3.04 -6.77 -1.40
N SER A 105 -3.76 -6.35 -2.44
CA SER A 105 -5.22 -6.53 -2.48
C SER A 105 -5.79 -6.45 -3.89
N VAL A 106 -7.02 -6.95 -4.05
CA VAL A 106 -7.83 -6.76 -5.27
C VAL A 106 -8.87 -5.70 -4.96
N ILE A 107 -8.64 -4.47 -5.42
CA ILE A 107 -9.38 -3.27 -5.03
C ILE A 107 -9.64 -2.33 -6.20
N TYR A 108 -10.52 -1.35 -6.00
CA TYR A 108 -10.85 -0.31 -6.97
C TYR A 108 -9.91 0.91 -6.86
N PRO A 109 -9.86 1.77 -7.89
CA PRO A 109 -9.02 2.97 -7.87
C PRO A 109 -9.24 3.90 -6.68
N TRP A 110 -10.46 4.08 -6.23
CA TRP A 110 -10.78 4.91 -5.06
C TRP A 110 -10.26 4.33 -3.74
N ASP A 111 -9.88 3.05 -3.72
CA ASP A 111 -9.27 2.40 -2.55
C ASP A 111 -7.74 2.57 -2.50
N TYR A 112 -7.08 2.96 -3.59
CA TYR A 112 -5.61 3.08 -3.62
C TYR A 112 -5.06 4.43 -4.09
N ALA A 113 -5.85 5.24 -4.81
CA ALA A 113 -5.34 6.44 -5.46
C ALA A 113 -4.70 7.43 -4.47
N ALA A 114 -5.31 7.66 -3.31
CA ALA A 114 -4.77 8.54 -2.28
C ALA A 114 -3.42 8.03 -1.74
N ALA A 115 -3.35 6.73 -1.44
CA ALA A 115 -2.13 6.11 -0.93
C ALA A 115 -1.02 6.07 -1.96
N SER A 116 -1.34 5.89 -3.25
CA SER A 116 -0.34 5.91 -4.32
C SER A 116 0.35 7.27 -4.44
N ILE A 117 -0.42 8.37 -4.37
CA ILE A 117 0.12 9.74 -4.42
C ILE A 117 1.03 10.02 -3.23
N MET A 118 0.59 9.69 -2.02
CA MET A 118 1.40 9.88 -0.81
C MET A 118 2.60 8.94 -0.77
N GLY A 119 2.41 7.69 -1.19
CA GLY A 119 3.44 6.66 -1.20
C GLY A 119 4.63 7.02 -2.10
N GLU A 120 4.37 7.55 -3.28
CA GLU A 120 5.43 8.01 -4.19
C GLU A 120 6.38 9.01 -3.52
N LYS A 121 5.84 9.93 -2.72
CA LYS A 121 6.63 10.91 -1.97
C LYS A 121 7.47 10.27 -0.85
N LEU A 122 6.96 9.19 -0.25
CA LEU A 122 7.61 8.50 0.86
C LEU A 122 8.55 7.35 0.44
N GLY A 123 8.71 7.09 -0.87
CA GLY A 123 9.57 6.03 -1.37
C GLY A 123 8.87 4.68 -1.58
N TYR A 124 7.55 4.68 -1.67
CA TYR A 124 6.74 3.52 -2.09
C TYR A 124 6.28 3.67 -3.53
N HIS A 125 5.90 2.56 -4.12
CA HIS A 125 5.32 2.50 -5.46
C HIS A 125 4.07 1.62 -5.45
N LEU A 126 3.07 2.00 -6.22
CA LEU A 126 1.85 1.22 -6.41
C LEU A 126 1.78 0.76 -7.87
N GLU A 127 1.66 -0.54 -8.07
CA GLU A 127 1.44 -1.14 -9.38
C GLU A 127 0.52 -2.36 -9.28
N THR A 128 0.13 -2.92 -10.44
CA THR A 128 -0.57 -4.19 -10.46
C THR A 128 0.39 -5.35 -10.18
N ILE A 129 -0.09 -6.39 -9.50
CA ILE A 129 0.69 -7.61 -9.22
C ILE A 129 1.04 -8.36 -10.51
N THR A 130 0.17 -8.24 -11.52
CA THR A 130 0.32 -8.93 -12.82
C THR A 130 1.21 -8.17 -13.81
N GLY A 131 1.67 -6.96 -13.48
CA GLY A 131 2.48 -6.12 -14.36
C GLY A 131 1.68 -5.36 -15.43
N GLU A 132 0.34 -5.49 -15.44
CA GLU A 132 -0.52 -4.71 -16.34
C GLU A 132 -0.57 -3.24 -15.90
N PRO A 133 -0.80 -2.29 -16.82
CA PRO A 133 -1.02 -0.90 -16.46
C PRO A 133 -2.19 -0.72 -15.48
N LEU A 134 -2.08 0.27 -14.61
CA LEU A 134 -3.20 0.67 -13.76
C LEU A 134 -4.35 1.19 -14.63
N ASP A 135 -5.51 0.56 -14.48
CA ASP A 135 -6.76 0.97 -15.08
C ASP A 135 -7.63 1.65 -14.02
N TYR A 136 -7.69 2.96 -14.05
CA TYR A 136 -8.44 3.76 -13.08
C TYR A 136 -9.97 3.63 -13.21
N SER A 137 -10.47 2.67 -13.98
CA SER A 137 -11.90 2.41 -14.18
C SER A 137 -12.38 1.09 -13.59
N SER A 138 -11.47 0.15 -13.29
CA SER A 138 -11.83 -1.21 -12.88
C SER A 138 -11.10 -1.67 -11.61
N ARG A 139 -11.52 -2.82 -11.11
CA ARG A 139 -10.92 -3.49 -9.97
C ARG A 139 -9.71 -4.30 -10.42
N GLN A 140 -8.56 -4.07 -9.81
CA GLN A 140 -7.32 -4.78 -10.14
C GLN A 140 -6.63 -5.33 -8.90
N ALA A 141 -5.80 -6.36 -9.11
CA ALA A 141 -4.88 -6.85 -8.10
C ALA A 141 -3.67 -5.91 -8.05
N VAL A 142 -3.52 -5.18 -6.96
CA VAL A 142 -2.47 -4.17 -6.79
C VAL A 142 -1.60 -4.47 -5.59
N MET A 143 -0.38 -3.94 -5.63
CA MET A 143 0.56 -3.91 -4.51
C MET A 143 1.08 -2.51 -4.27
N LEU A 144 1.15 -2.09 -3.00
CA LEU A 144 1.87 -0.91 -2.54
C LEU A 144 3.12 -1.40 -1.81
N VAL A 145 4.29 -1.15 -2.38
CA VAL A 145 5.58 -1.70 -1.93
C VAL A 145 6.67 -0.63 -1.91
N PRO A 146 7.75 -0.77 -1.13
CA PRO A 146 8.90 0.12 -1.24
C PRO A 146 9.55 0.01 -2.63
N LYS A 147 9.92 1.15 -3.21
CA LYS A 147 10.56 1.21 -4.54
C LYS A 147 11.86 0.42 -4.62
N ASP A 148 12.68 0.49 -3.58
CA ASP A 148 13.98 -0.19 -3.49
C ASP A 148 13.87 -1.71 -3.31
N ARG A 149 12.65 -2.22 -3.03
CA ARG A 149 12.38 -3.65 -2.86
C ARG A 149 11.46 -4.25 -3.91
N LEU A 150 11.05 -3.45 -4.86
CA LEU A 150 10.07 -3.86 -5.86
C LEU A 150 10.51 -5.12 -6.61
N GLU A 151 11.74 -5.14 -7.14
CA GLU A 151 12.28 -6.28 -7.89
C GLU A 151 12.49 -7.50 -6.98
N GLU A 152 13.04 -7.32 -5.77
CA GLU A 152 13.17 -8.40 -4.79
C GLU A 152 11.81 -9.06 -4.47
N ILE A 153 10.77 -8.27 -4.28
CA ILE A 153 9.42 -8.75 -4.00
C ILE A 153 8.84 -9.50 -5.19
N LYS A 154 9.00 -8.97 -6.41
CA LYS A 154 8.58 -9.64 -7.65
C LYS A 154 9.31 -10.97 -7.88
N ASP A 155 10.62 -11.00 -7.67
CA ASP A 155 11.42 -12.21 -7.80
C ASP A 155 10.96 -13.30 -6.83
N ILE A 156 10.68 -12.94 -5.59
CA ILE A 156 10.18 -13.89 -4.58
C ILE A 156 8.80 -14.40 -4.98
N MET A 157 7.89 -13.52 -5.40
CA MET A 157 6.53 -13.88 -5.78
C MET A 157 6.47 -14.61 -7.12
N GLY A 158 7.40 -14.36 -8.03
CA GLY A 158 7.47 -15.00 -9.36
C GLY A 158 8.25 -16.31 -9.41
N SER A 159 8.88 -16.74 -8.33
CA SER A 159 9.79 -17.90 -8.32
C SER A 159 9.11 -19.28 -8.41
N GLU A 160 7.78 -19.34 -8.47
CA GLU A 160 7.02 -20.57 -8.75
C GLU A 160 6.20 -20.45 -10.07
N ASN A 161 6.88 -20.47 -11.21
CA ASN A 161 6.30 -20.77 -12.53
C ASN A 161 7.11 -21.86 -13.22
#